data_9f9e1e5f64bf032748968e2df43f8284
#
_entry.id   9f9e1e5f64bf032748968e2df43f8284
#
_cell.length_a   1.000
_cell.length_b   1.000
_cell.length_c   1.000
_cell.angle_alpha   90.00
_cell.angle_beta   90.00
_cell.angle_gamma   90.00
#
_symmetry.space_group_name_H-M   'P 1'
#
loop_
_entity.id
_entity.type
_entity.pdbx_description
1 polymer ?
#
loop_
_entity_poly.entity_id
_entity_poly.type
_entity_poly.pdbx_seq_one_letter_code
_entity_poly.pdbx_strand_id
1 'polypeptide(L)'
;VAIFQGTRMVINTNVTSASIANMMRASVRNLNNSVARLSSGSRILNPADDAAGLAVVTKFTSQMHRLDAARNSLANTLSYVQTADGYMQKVDKALRRMGELAALAMDKTKSSSDLENYNLEFQDLKTFVRDVQGKKMNGLNLFQGETIAVTNGAFGQTYSFDTTDLTVNAYSRAVDQEVFSPPPFTWEVTKDVWTTSKAGYMLREDAYKITQAYYTVQSGSDISQLTSNAWYKA
;
A
#
# COMPACT_ATOMS: atom_id res chain seq x y z
N VAL A 1 94.43 -53.51 -15.17
CA VAL A 1 93.23 -53.21 -15.93
C VAL A 1 92.38 -52.26 -15.10
N ALA A 2 92.40 -50.94 -15.40
CA ALA A 2 91.60 -49.97 -14.76
C ALA A 2 90.23 -49.90 -15.42
N ILE A 3 89.18 -50.27 -14.69
CA ILE A 3 87.84 -50.15 -15.15
C ILE A 3 87.41 -48.70 -14.93
N PHE A 4 87.35 -47.91 -16.01
CA PHE A 4 86.71 -46.62 -16.04
C PHE A 4 85.23 -46.82 -15.86
N GLN A 5 84.74 -46.59 -14.65
CA GLN A 5 83.27 -46.39 -14.43
C GLN A 5 82.89 -45.04 -15.03
N GLY A 6 82.30 -45.11 -16.20
CA GLY A 6 81.70 -43.92 -16.80
C GLY A 6 80.59 -43.42 -15.95
N THR A 7 80.79 -42.28 -15.27
CA THR A 7 79.70 -41.50 -14.65
C THR A 7 78.72 -41.10 -15.72
N ARG A 8 77.58 -41.78 -15.73
CA ARG A 8 76.42 -41.34 -16.56
C ARG A 8 75.99 -39.96 -16.09
N MET A 9 76.44 -38.99 -16.85
CA MET A 9 75.97 -37.63 -16.68
C MET A 9 74.46 -37.56 -17.12
N VAL A 10 73.53 -37.59 -16.16
CA VAL A 10 72.13 -37.49 -16.47
C VAL A 10 71.83 -36.04 -16.69
N ILE A 11 71.90 -35.60 -17.95
CA ILE A 11 71.69 -34.18 -18.36
C ILE A 11 70.20 -33.78 -18.32
N ASN A 12 69.30 -34.74 -18.11
CA ASN A 12 67.86 -34.54 -18.35
C ASN A 12 67.01 -34.44 -17.10
N THR A 13 67.57 -34.32 -15.90
CA THR A 13 66.82 -34.14 -14.65
C THR A 13 67.44 -33.06 -13.80
N ASN A 14 67.29 -31.83 -14.24
CA ASN A 14 67.58 -30.68 -13.36
C ASN A 14 66.41 -30.49 -12.41
N VAL A 15 66.34 -31.21 -11.28
CA VAL A 15 65.32 -31.16 -10.25
C VAL A 15 65.12 -29.76 -9.72
N THR A 16 66.17 -28.96 -9.63
CA THR A 16 66.12 -27.57 -9.19
C THR A 16 65.37 -26.70 -10.19
N SER A 17 65.66 -26.84 -11.49
CA SER A 17 64.88 -26.09 -12.52
C SER A 17 63.42 -26.52 -12.57
N ALA A 18 63.14 -27.82 -12.40
CA ALA A 18 61.74 -28.32 -12.32
C ALA A 18 61.00 -27.78 -11.08
N SER A 19 61.70 -27.70 -9.93
CA SER A 19 61.15 -27.12 -8.72
C SER A 19 60.85 -25.61 -8.87
N ILE A 20 61.80 -24.85 -9.44
CA ILE A 20 61.62 -23.41 -9.71
C ILE A 20 60.43 -23.19 -10.68
N ALA A 21 60.36 -23.99 -11.76
CA ALA A 21 59.27 -23.90 -12.71
C ALA A 21 57.88 -24.17 -12.04
N ASN A 22 57.83 -25.14 -11.12
CA ASN A 22 56.62 -25.44 -10.37
C ASN A 22 56.24 -24.29 -9.40
N MET A 23 57.21 -23.67 -8.69
CA MET A 23 57.00 -22.49 -7.85
C MET A 23 56.51 -21.31 -8.68
N MET A 24 57.12 -21.09 -9.85
CA MET A 24 56.68 -20.01 -10.75
C MET A 24 55.23 -20.22 -11.23
N ARG A 25 54.89 -21.42 -11.64
CA ARG A 25 53.50 -21.78 -12.02
C ARG A 25 52.50 -21.60 -10.87
N ALA A 26 52.90 -21.92 -9.64
CA ALA A 26 52.06 -21.71 -8.47
C ALA A 26 51.86 -20.22 -8.18
N SER A 27 52.92 -19.40 -8.28
CA SER A 27 52.84 -17.98 -8.12
C SER A 27 51.96 -17.30 -9.17
N VAL A 28 52.11 -17.68 -10.44
CA VAL A 28 51.25 -17.18 -11.54
C VAL A 28 49.79 -17.57 -11.31
N ARG A 29 49.51 -18.80 -10.88
CA ARG A 29 48.14 -19.20 -10.54
C ARG A 29 47.55 -18.35 -9.40
N ASN A 30 48.33 -18.14 -8.33
CA ASN A 30 47.88 -17.30 -7.20
C ASN A 30 47.66 -15.85 -7.62
N LEU A 31 48.53 -15.29 -8.46
CA LEU A 31 48.36 -13.96 -9.03
C LEU A 31 47.08 -13.86 -9.86
N ASN A 32 46.86 -14.81 -10.78
CA ASN A 32 45.67 -14.85 -11.62
C ASN A 32 44.37 -14.94 -10.78
N ASN A 33 44.38 -15.78 -9.74
CA ASN A 33 43.26 -15.89 -8.82
C ASN A 33 43.02 -14.58 -8.06
N SER A 34 44.07 -13.90 -7.62
CA SER A 34 43.96 -12.63 -6.92
C SER A 34 43.44 -11.53 -7.83
N VAL A 35 43.93 -11.45 -9.08
CA VAL A 35 43.46 -10.54 -10.11
C VAL A 35 41.99 -10.79 -10.45
N ALA A 36 41.61 -12.06 -10.61
CA ALA A 36 40.24 -12.44 -10.90
C ALA A 36 39.28 -12.05 -9.76
N ARG A 37 39.69 -12.27 -8.50
CA ARG A 37 38.91 -11.81 -7.31
C ARG A 37 38.80 -10.30 -7.25
N LEU A 38 39.88 -9.58 -7.54
CA LEU A 38 39.86 -8.10 -7.55
C LEU A 38 38.97 -7.56 -8.67
N SER A 39 39.06 -8.15 -9.86
CA SER A 39 38.27 -7.76 -11.03
C SER A 39 36.77 -8.02 -10.84
N SER A 40 36.42 -9.16 -10.23
CA SER A 40 35.01 -9.52 -9.97
C SER A 40 34.43 -8.83 -8.73
N GLY A 41 35.27 -8.31 -7.84
CA GLY A 41 34.85 -7.81 -6.52
C GLY A 41 34.35 -8.92 -5.57
N SER A 42 34.50 -10.18 -5.96
CA SER A 42 34.03 -11.34 -5.19
C SER A 42 35.19 -12.18 -4.67
N ARG A 43 35.14 -12.58 -3.40
CA ARG A 43 36.14 -13.48 -2.80
C ARG A 43 36.05 -14.90 -3.33
N ILE A 44 34.82 -15.36 -3.61
CA ILE A 44 34.52 -16.72 -4.07
C ILE A 44 34.14 -16.62 -5.55
N LEU A 45 34.98 -17.21 -6.43
CA LEU A 45 34.76 -17.21 -7.86
C LEU A 45 34.19 -18.56 -8.33
N ASN A 46 34.69 -19.62 -7.75
CA ASN A 46 34.28 -20.99 -8.10
C ASN A 46 33.68 -21.68 -6.86
N PRO A 47 32.68 -22.57 -7.06
CA PRO A 47 32.18 -23.41 -5.98
C PRO A 47 33.24 -24.28 -5.29
N ALA A 48 34.32 -24.61 -6.03
CA ALA A 48 35.42 -25.40 -5.51
C ALA A 48 36.29 -24.63 -4.49
N ASP A 49 36.26 -23.28 -4.49
CA ASP A 49 37.06 -22.47 -3.55
C ASP A 49 36.47 -22.54 -2.13
N ASP A 50 35.13 -22.45 -2.02
CA ASP A 50 34.41 -22.50 -0.76
C ASP A 50 32.92 -22.78 -1.03
N ALA A 51 32.55 -24.05 -1.10
CA ALA A 51 31.18 -24.46 -1.38
C ALA A 51 30.22 -24.09 -0.24
N ALA A 52 30.68 -24.14 1.02
CA ALA A 52 29.86 -23.77 2.17
C ALA A 52 29.60 -22.26 2.21
N GLY A 53 30.65 -21.46 2.01
CA GLY A 53 30.52 -20.00 1.92
C GLY A 53 29.65 -19.56 0.77
N LEU A 54 29.75 -20.20 -0.40
CA LEU A 54 28.92 -19.91 -1.56
C LEU A 54 27.44 -20.21 -1.27
N ALA A 55 27.14 -21.35 -0.63
CA ALA A 55 25.77 -21.69 -0.25
C ALA A 55 25.14 -20.63 0.70
N VAL A 56 25.92 -20.15 1.68
CA VAL A 56 25.49 -19.09 2.59
C VAL A 56 25.25 -17.77 1.84
N VAL A 57 26.19 -17.36 0.98
CA VAL A 57 26.05 -16.13 0.17
C VAL A 57 24.82 -16.22 -0.74
N THR A 58 24.63 -17.33 -1.43
CA THR A 58 23.46 -17.53 -2.30
C THR A 58 22.15 -17.42 -1.51
N LYS A 59 22.09 -18.00 -0.30
CA LYS A 59 20.95 -17.91 0.60
C LYS A 59 20.69 -16.44 1.00
N PHE A 60 21.71 -15.70 1.41
CA PHE A 60 21.55 -14.29 1.77
C PHE A 60 21.17 -13.42 0.59
N THR A 61 21.76 -13.64 -0.58
CA THR A 61 21.39 -12.92 -1.80
C THR A 61 19.92 -13.17 -2.15
N SER A 62 19.45 -14.40 -2.06
CA SER A 62 18.03 -14.72 -2.25
C SER A 62 17.13 -14.04 -1.20
N GLN A 63 17.57 -13.96 0.05
CA GLN A 63 16.84 -13.26 1.10
C GLN A 63 16.80 -11.75 0.83
N MET A 64 17.90 -11.14 0.41
CA MET A 64 17.95 -9.72 0.04
C MET A 64 16.97 -9.39 -1.08
N HIS A 65 16.96 -10.19 -2.17
CA HIS A 65 16.00 -9.99 -3.27
C HIS A 65 14.54 -10.11 -2.81
N ARG A 66 14.26 -11.04 -1.89
CA ARG A 66 12.91 -11.16 -1.30
C ARG A 66 12.55 -9.97 -0.43
N LEU A 67 13.50 -9.43 0.34
CA LEU A 67 13.30 -8.23 1.14
C LEU A 67 13.08 -7.00 0.26
N ASP A 68 13.82 -6.87 -0.83
CA ASP A 68 13.61 -5.79 -1.79
C ASP A 68 12.22 -5.88 -2.44
N ALA A 69 11.78 -7.07 -2.81
CA ALA A 69 10.43 -7.29 -3.31
C ALA A 69 9.36 -6.95 -2.24
N ALA A 70 9.57 -7.37 -1.00
CA ALA A 70 8.69 -7.04 0.12
C ALA A 70 8.63 -5.52 0.37
N ARG A 71 9.78 -4.83 0.32
CA ARG A 71 9.85 -3.37 0.42
C ARG A 71 9.04 -2.67 -0.67
N ASN A 72 9.16 -3.12 -1.91
CA ASN A 72 8.38 -2.58 -3.02
C ASN A 72 6.88 -2.83 -2.83
N SER A 73 6.50 -4.01 -2.35
CA SER A 73 5.11 -4.34 -2.01
C SER A 73 4.56 -3.42 -0.93
N LEU A 74 5.32 -3.17 0.14
CA LEU A 74 4.95 -2.23 1.19
C LEU A 74 4.82 -0.79 0.68
N ALA A 75 5.72 -0.33 -0.20
CA ALA A 75 5.64 0.99 -0.81
C ALA A 75 4.37 1.16 -1.66
N ASN A 76 4.00 0.15 -2.43
CA ASN A 76 2.75 0.13 -3.19
C ASN A 76 1.52 0.17 -2.26
N THR A 77 1.56 -0.59 -1.17
CA THR A 77 0.50 -0.60 -0.16
C THR A 77 0.37 0.76 0.52
N LEU A 78 1.49 1.38 0.86
CA LEU A 78 1.49 2.75 1.43
C LEU A 78 0.82 3.74 0.48
N SER A 79 1.15 3.68 -0.81
CA SER A 79 0.54 4.53 -1.84
C SER A 79 -0.97 4.29 -1.96
N TYR A 80 -1.40 3.02 -1.83
CA TYR A 80 -2.80 2.65 -1.81
C TYR A 80 -3.53 3.28 -0.62
N VAL A 81 -2.99 3.13 0.59
CA VAL A 81 -3.58 3.69 1.81
C VAL A 81 -3.62 5.22 1.76
N GLN A 82 -2.54 5.86 1.29
CA GLN A 82 -2.50 7.31 1.13
C GLN A 82 -3.52 7.82 0.11
N THR A 83 -3.77 7.06 -0.95
CA THR A 83 -4.81 7.39 -1.93
C THR A 83 -6.19 7.27 -1.31
N ALA A 84 -6.45 6.21 -0.55
CA ALA A 84 -7.71 6.03 0.17
C ALA A 84 -7.94 7.17 1.18
N ASP A 85 -6.93 7.52 1.97
CA ASP A 85 -6.98 8.64 2.92
C ASP A 85 -7.30 9.97 2.22
N GLY A 86 -6.66 10.25 1.08
CA GLY A 86 -6.93 11.45 0.29
C GLY A 86 -8.37 11.53 -0.23
N TYR A 87 -9.00 10.41 -0.56
CA TYR A 87 -10.43 10.38 -0.90
C TYR A 87 -11.30 10.59 0.34
N MET A 88 -10.96 9.97 1.47
CA MET A 88 -11.72 10.14 2.72
C MET A 88 -11.70 11.58 3.21
N GLN A 89 -10.57 12.28 3.10
CA GLN A 89 -10.50 13.72 3.41
C GLN A 89 -11.40 14.58 2.51
N LYS A 90 -11.54 14.20 1.23
CA LYS A 90 -12.48 14.88 0.32
C LYS A 90 -13.93 14.59 0.68
N VAL A 91 -14.23 13.36 1.07
CA VAL A 91 -15.57 12.98 1.56
C VAL A 91 -15.92 13.75 2.83
N ASP A 92 -15.00 13.87 3.79
CA ASP A 92 -15.21 14.68 5.00
C ASP A 92 -15.57 16.13 4.67
N LYS A 93 -14.82 16.75 3.76
CA LYS A 93 -15.12 18.13 3.31
C LYS A 93 -16.50 18.24 2.63
N ALA A 94 -16.84 17.26 1.79
CA ALA A 94 -18.13 17.22 1.13
C ALA A 94 -19.28 17.08 2.14
N LEU A 95 -19.15 16.17 3.10
CA LEU A 95 -20.17 15.96 4.15
C LEU A 95 -20.34 17.20 5.06
N ARG A 96 -19.25 17.87 5.43
CA ARG A 96 -19.32 19.13 6.15
C ARG A 96 -20.09 20.19 5.36
N ARG A 97 -19.78 20.33 4.07
CA ARG A 97 -20.46 21.27 3.20
C ARG A 97 -21.94 20.93 3.04
N MET A 98 -22.27 19.65 2.89
CA MET A 98 -23.65 19.18 2.87
C MET A 98 -24.40 19.55 4.17
N GLY A 99 -23.75 19.40 5.33
CA GLY A 99 -24.30 19.80 6.62
C GLY A 99 -24.54 21.31 6.73
N GLU A 100 -23.61 22.13 6.20
CA GLU A 100 -23.78 23.59 6.13
C GLU A 100 -24.96 23.96 5.23
N LEU A 101 -25.05 23.38 4.03
CA LEU A 101 -26.15 23.62 3.10
C LEU A 101 -27.50 23.23 3.70
N ALA A 102 -27.58 22.12 4.40
CA ALA A 102 -28.78 21.69 5.10
C ALA A 102 -29.17 22.66 6.20
N ALA A 103 -28.20 23.19 6.96
CA ALA A 103 -28.45 24.21 7.98
C ALA A 103 -28.95 25.54 7.36
N LEU A 104 -28.37 25.97 6.24
CA LEU A 104 -28.80 27.16 5.50
C LEU A 104 -30.19 26.99 4.91
N ALA A 105 -30.54 25.80 4.43
CA ALA A 105 -31.87 25.50 3.90
C ALA A 105 -32.99 25.50 4.98
N MET A 106 -32.62 25.37 6.25
CA MET A 106 -33.58 25.48 7.37
C MET A 106 -33.96 26.94 7.72
N ASP A 107 -33.23 27.91 7.18
CA ASP A 107 -33.49 29.33 7.45
C ASP A 107 -34.70 29.80 6.65
N LYS A 108 -35.78 30.19 7.37
CA LYS A 108 -37.05 30.67 6.80
C LYS A 108 -36.94 32.02 6.07
N THR A 109 -35.79 32.71 6.19
CA THR A 109 -35.57 34.00 5.53
C THR A 109 -35.09 33.84 4.09
N LYS A 110 -34.76 32.63 3.64
CA LYS A 110 -34.24 32.34 2.31
C LYS A 110 -35.33 32.30 1.25
N SER A 111 -35.00 32.80 0.07
CA SER A 111 -35.90 32.74 -1.09
C SER A 111 -35.95 31.31 -1.67
N SER A 112 -36.99 31.03 -2.45
CA SER A 112 -37.10 29.77 -3.19
C SER A 112 -35.93 29.54 -4.14
N SER A 113 -35.40 30.56 -4.77
CA SER A 113 -34.23 30.50 -5.65
C SER A 113 -32.96 30.16 -4.88
N ASP A 114 -32.78 30.68 -3.65
CA ASP A 114 -31.62 30.30 -2.81
C ASP A 114 -31.68 28.85 -2.41
N LEU A 115 -32.85 28.35 -2.04
CA LEU A 115 -33.06 26.95 -1.67
C LEU A 115 -32.83 26.01 -2.84
N GLU A 116 -33.21 26.39 -4.05
CA GLU A 116 -32.92 25.61 -5.27
C GLU A 116 -31.41 25.53 -5.54
N ASN A 117 -30.68 26.64 -5.41
CA ASN A 117 -29.24 26.68 -5.56
C ASN A 117 -28.56 25.81 -4.48
N TYR A 118 -28.99 25.85 -3.23
CA TYR A 118 -28.45 24.96 -2.18
C TYR A 118 -28.72 23.49 -2.47
N ASN A 119 -29.90 23.17 -3.00
CA ASN A 119 -30.23 21.80 -3.37
C ASN A 119 -29.39 21.31 -4.54
N LEU A 120 -29.11 22.11 -5.56
CA LEU A 120 -28.24 21.74 -6.67
C LEU A 120 -26.83 21.41 -6.15
N GLU A 121 -26.22 22.29 -5.36
CA GLU A 121 -24.89 22.03 -4.76
C GLU A 121 -24.92 20.77 -3.88
N PHE A 122 -25.98 20.56 -3.10
CA PHE A 122 -26.13 19.39 -2.27
C PHE A 122 -26.20 18.09 -3.08
N GLN A 123 -26.93 18.07 -4.19
CA GLN A 123 -27.02 16.90 -5.08
C GLN A 123 -25.69 16.59 -5.76
N ASP A 124 -24.92 17.61 -6.15
CA ASP A 124 -23.58 17.43 -6.72
C ASP A 124 -22.62 16.80 -5.69
N LEU A 125 -22.64 17.31 -4.46
CA LEU A 125 -21.85 16.75 -3.36
C LEU A 125 -22.26 15.31 -3.02
N LYS A 126 -23.58 15.05 -2.98
CA LYS A 126 -24.14 13.71 -2.78
C LYS A 126 -23.65 12.74 -3.85
N THR A 127 -23.69 13.15 -5.12
CA THR A 127 -23.20 12.34 -6.25
C THR A 127 -21.70 12.07 -6.11
N PHE A 128 -20.91 13.08 -5.75
CA PHE A 128 -19.48 12.90 -5.49
C PHE A 128 -19.21 11.86 -4.38
N VAL A 129 -19.91 11.98 -3.25
CA VAL A 129 -19.76 11.07 -2.10
C VAL A 129 -20.10 9.62 -2.51
N ARG A 130 -21.19 9.44 -3.28
CA ARG A 130 -21.56 8.12 -3.83
C ARG A 130 -20.50 7.56 -4.77
N ASP A 131 -19.96 8.38 -5.65
CA ASP A 131 -18.99 7.95 -6.65
C ASP A 131 -17.66 7.51 -6.04
N VAL A 132 -17.35 7.95 -4.81
CA VAL A 132 -16.16 7.52 -4.09
C VAL A 132 -16.18 6.02 -3.76
N GLN A 133 -17.36 5.43 -3.50
CA GLN A 133 -17.49 3.98 -3.24
C GLN A 133 -16.92 3.11 -4.37
N GLY A 134 -17.06 3.59 -5.62
CA GLY A 134 -16.61 2.88 -6.82
C GLY A 134 -15.15 3.14 -7.19
N LYS A 135 -14.39 3.93 -6.42
CA LYS A 135 -13.01 4.27 -6.77
C LYS A 135 -12.08 3.08 -6.59
N LYS A 136 -11.20 2.94 -7.58
CA LYS A 136 -10.22 1.85 -7.65
C LYS A 136 -8.82 2.41 -7.85
N MET A 137 -7.83 1.69 -7.33
CA MET A 137 -6.42 1.89 -7.59
C MET A 137 -5.81 0.60 -8.13
N ASN A 138 -5.23 0.64 -9.33
CA ASN A 138 -4.67 -0.54 -10.01
C ASN A 138 -5.66 -1.74 -10.11
N GLY A 139 -6.96 -1.45 -10.25
CA GLY A 139 -8.00 -2.49 -10.32
C GLY A 139 -8.52 -2.99 -8.97
N LEU A 140 -7.88 -2.62 -7.86
CA LEU A 140 -8.34 -2.94 -6.50
C LEU A 140 -9.34 -1.88 -6.02
N ASN A 141 -10.41 -2.31 -5.39
CA ASN A 141 -11.40 -1.42 -4.80
C ASN A 141 -10.82 -0.76 -3.54
N LEU A 142 -11.04 0.56 -3.39
CA LEU A 142 -10.54 1.30 -2.23
C LEU A 142 -11.46 1.18 -1.01
N PHE A 143 -12.79 0.97 -1.23
CA PHE A 143 -13.82 1.18 -0.22
C PHE A 143 -14.90 0.09 -0.21
N GLN A 144 -14.54 -1.16 -0.45
CA GLN A 144 -15.49 -2.29 -0.48
C GLN A 144 -15.21 -3.37 0.57
N GLY A 145 -14.45 -3.07 1.61
CA GLY A 145 -14.20 -4.02 2.70
C GLY A 145 -13.33 -5.22 2.28
N GLU A 146 -12.50 -5.08 1.26
CA GLU A 146 -11.62 -6.17 0.82
C GLU A 146 -10.43 -6.32 1.76
N THR A 147 -10.07 -7.57 2.07
CA THR A 147 -8.86 -7.87 2.83
C THR A 147 -7.64 -7.87 1.91
N ILE A 148 -6.70 -6.99 2.16
CA ILE A 148 -5.45 -6.90 1.42
C ILE A 148 -4.33 -7.57 2.21
N ALA A 149 -3.74 -8.63 1.63
CA ALA A 149 -2.58 -9.32 2.18
C ALA A 149 -1.29 -8.81 1.52
N VAL A 150 -0.35 -8.35 2.33
CA VAL A 150 0.91 -7.76 1.89
C VAL A 150 2.06 -8.57 2.44
N THR A 151 3.00 -9.01 1.58
CA THR A 151 4.20 -9.69 2.02
C THR A 151 5.16 -8.69 2.66
N ASN A 152 5.52 -8.91 3.93
CA ASN A 152 6.38 -8.02 4.71
C ASN A 152 7.74 -8.62 5.08
N GLY A 153 8.03 -9.86 4.68
CA GLY A 153 9.26 -10.53 5.06
C GLY A 153 9.86 -11.45 4.01
N ALA A 154 11.15 -11.76 4.18
CA ALA A 154 11.92 -12.65 3.30
C ALA A 154 11.42 -14.11 3.30
N PHE A 155 10.66 -14.51 4.31
CA PHE A 155 10.16 -15.87 4.51
C PHE A 155 8.67 -16.04 4.17
N GLY A 156 8.10 -15.09 3.42
CA GLY A 156 6.70 -15.15 3.04
C GLY A 156 5.72 -14.76 4.15
N GLN A 157 6.20 -14.06 5.18
CA GLN A 157 5.33 -13.48 6.19
C GLN A 157 4.42 -12.43 5.53
N THR A 158 3.14 -12.50 5.83
CA THR A 158 2.14 -11.57 5.30
C THR A 158 1.50 -10.80 6.44
N TYR A 159 1.26 -9.54 6.19
CA TYR A 159 0.38 -8.69 6.98
C TYR A 159 -0.90 -8.47 6.18
N SER A 160 -2.05 -8.68 6.79
CA SER A 160 -3.33 -8.40 6.17
C SER A 160 -4.06 -7.30 6.92
N PHE A 161 -4.73 -6.43 6.18
CA PHE A 161 -5.62 -5.41 6.71
C PHE A 161 -6.87 -5.32 5.82
N ASP A 162 -7.98 -4.94 6.44
CA ASP A 162 -9.22 -4.75 5.73
C ASP A 162 -9.35 -3.30 5.27
N THR A 163 -9.82 -3.13 4.04
CA THR A 163 -10.14 -1.80 3.51
C THR A 163 -11.44 -1.31 4.13
N THR A 164 -11.58 0.02 4.23
CA THR A 164 -12.82 0.62 4.71
C THR A 164 -13.98 0.25 3.80
N ASP A 165 -15.07 -0.26 4.36
CA ASP A 165 -16.29 -0.54 3.62
C ASP A 165 -17.26 0.64 3.72
N LEU A 166 -17.46 1.33 2.60
CA LEU A 166 -18.45 2.40 2.47
C LEU A 166 -19.78 1.91 1.88
N THR A 167 -19.92 0.61 1.60
CA THR A 167 -21.18 0.03 1.11
C THR A 167 -22.15 -0.28 2.24
N VAL A 168 -21.73 -0.16 3.50
CA VAL A 168 -22.53 -0.46 4.69
C VAL A 168 -23.70 0.51 4.86
N ASN A 169 -24.76 0.00 5.41
CA ASN A 169 -26.09 0.62 5.52
C ASN A 169 -26.11 2.10 5.99
N ALA A 170 -25.18 2.54 6.84
CA ALA A 170 -25.19 3.94 7.32
C ALA A 170 -24.72 4.92 6.23
N TYR A 171 -23.70 4.54 5.45
CA TYR A 171 -23.20 5.38 4.38
C TYR A 171 -24.13 5.35 3.16
N SER A 172 -24.58 4.16 2.73
CA SER A 172 -25.52 4.01 1.62
C SER A 172 -26.87 4.67 1.93
N ARG A 173 -27.36 4.62 3.17
CA ARG A 173 -28.59 5.33 3.58
C ARG A 173 -28.45 6.85 3.50
N ALA A 174 -27.29 7.41 3.80
CA ALA A 174 -27.07 8.84 3.65
C ALA A 174 -26.97 9.28 2.19
N VAL A 175 -26.54 8.36 1.29
CA VAL A 175 -26.25 8.66 -0.12
C VAL A 175 -27.33 8.14 -1.05
N ASP A 176 -27.92 6.97 -0.79
CA ASP A 176 -28.88 6.29 -1.69
C ASP A 176 -30.34 6.49 -1.31
N GLN A 177 -30.61 6.96 -0.08
CA GLN A 177 -31.99 7.20 0.27
C GLN A 177 -32.52 8.38 -0.57
N GLU A 178 -33.49 8.07 -1.44
CA GLU A 178 -34.31 9.05 -2.20
C GLU A 178 -35.18 9.91 -1.28
N VAL A 179 -34.70 10.24 -0.09
CA VAL A 179 -35.39 11.09 0.88
C VAL A 179 -35.51 12.53 0.38
N PHE A 180 -34.81 12.84 -0.71
CA PHE A 180 -34.90 14.09 -1.42
C PHE A 180 -35.25 13.90 -2.91
N SER A 181 -36.44 13.42 -3.19
CA SER A 181 -37.23 14.13 -4.17
C SER A 181 -37.66 15.39 -3.48
N PRO A 182 -37.17 16.59 -3.80
CA PRO A 182 -37.87 17.78 -3.38
C PRO A 182 -39.30 17.61 -3.90
N PRO A 183 -40.32 17.63 -3.08
CA PRO A 183 -41.67 17.77 -3.62
C PRO A 183 -41.58 18.93 -4.60
N PRO A 184 -42.19 18.86 -5.80
CA PRO A 184 -42.22 19.99 -6.69
C PRO A 184 -42.64 21.18 -5.79
N PHE A 185 -41.80 22.21 -5.71
CA PHE A 185 -42.00 23.36 -4.86
C PHE A 185 -43.30 24.06 -5.30
N THR A 186 -44.40 23.48 -4.92
CA THR A 186 -45.71 24.16 -4.92
C THR A 186 -45.89 24.62 -3.49
N TRP A 187 -45.64 25.90 -3.27
CA TRP A 187 -45.90 26.60 -2.01
C TRP A 187 -47.37 26.58 -1.72
N GLU A 188 -47.88 25.51 -1.17
CA GLU A 188 -49.07 25.56 -0.34
C GLU A 188 -48.64 25.84 1.10
N VAL A 189 -48.90 27.04 1.51
CA VAL A 189 -48.28 27.80 2.62
C VAL A 189 -48.52 27.23 4.02
N THR A 190 -49.14 26.07 4.22
CA THR A 190 -49.62 25.69 5.56
C THR A 190 -49.25 24.31 6.09
N LYS A 191 -48.72 23.39 5.29
CA LYS A 191 -48.35 22.07 5.79
C LYS A 191 -46.91 21.64 5.46
N ASP A 192 -46.29 22.14 4.41
CA ASP A 192 -45.04 21.60 3.85
C ASP A 192 -43.77 22.17 4.49
N VAL A 193 -43.86 23.29 5.21
CA VAL A 193 -42.72 23.87 5.94
C VAL A 193 -42.23 22.94 7.03
N TRP A 194 -43.12 22.14 7.61
CA TRP A 194 -42.76 21.19 8.68
C TRP A 194 -42.03 19.93 8.13
N THR A 195 -42.44 19.43 6.97
CA THR A 195 -41.83 18.29 6.32
C THR A 195 -40.44 18.60 5.76
N THR A 196 -40.27 19.79 5.18
CA THR A 196 -38.94 20.25 4.68
C THR A 196 -37.97 20.49 5.83
N SER A 197 -38.43 21.05 6.95
CA SER A 197 -37.62 21.23 8.17
C SER A 197 -37.21 19.86 8.77
N LYS A 198 -38.13 18.89 8.78
CA LYS A 198 -37.84 17.55 9.27
C LYS A 198 -36.86 16.78 8.38
N ALA A 199 -37.00 16.90 7.05
CA ALA A 199 -36.09 16.31 6.10
C ALA A 199 -34.67 16.93 6.20
N GLY A 200 -34.56 18.26 6.31
CA GLY A 200 -33.28 18.94 6.53
C GLY A 200 -32.60 18.54 7.86
N TYR A 201 -33.42 18.34 8.91
CA TYR A 201 -32.91 17.87 10.20
C TYR A 201 -32.38 16.41 10.12
N MET A 202 -33.09 15.53 9.44
CA MET A 202 -32.66 14.13 9.25
C MET A 202 -31.35 14.04 8.45
N LEU A 203 -31.20 14.80 7.38
CA LEU A 203 -29.95 14.87 6.60
C LEU A 203 -28.78 15.36 7.45
N ARG A 204 -29.00 16.37 8.27
CA ARG A 204 -27.97 16.88 9.18
C ARG A 204 -27.57 15.83 10.22
N GLU A 205 -28.51 15.04 10.74
CA GLU A 205 -28.23 13.99 11.70
C GLU A 205 -27.45 12.84 11.07
N ASP A 206 -27.80 12.44 9.86
CA ASP A 206 -27.09 11.37 9.14
C ASP A 206 -25.68 11.83 8.71
N ALA A 207 -25.51 13.03 8.20
CA ALA A 207 -24.21 13.62 7.90
C ALA A 207 -23.33 13.71 9.16
N TYR A 208 -23.90 14.10 10.28
CA TYR A 208 -23.20 14.16 11.56
C TYR A 208 -22.76 12.77 12.04
N LYS A 209 -23.60 11.75 11.92
CA LYS A 209 -23.27 10.36 12.27
C LYS A 209 -22.13 9.81 11.40
N ILE A 210 -22.15 10.08 10.10
CA ILE A 210 -21.10 9.68 9.18
C ILE A 210 -19.79 10.40 9.52
N THR A 211 -19.84 11.68 9.78
CA THR A 211 -18.66 12.46 10.17
C THR A 211 -18.10 11.97 11.51
N GLN A 212 -18.92 11.67 12.49
CA GLN A 212 -18.49 11.08 13.77
C GLN A 212 -17.83 9.71 13.56
N ALA A 213 -18.40 8.86 12.74
CA ALA A 213 -17.81 7.56 12.42
C ALA A 213 -16.43 7.73 11.78
N TYR A 214 -16.28 8.66 10.82
CA TYR A 214 -15.00 8.98 10.21
C TYR A 214 -13.96 9.46 11.23
N TYR A 215 -14.30 10.36 12.13
CA TYR A 215 -13.39 10.84 13.18
C TYR A 215 -13.00 9.73 14.17
N THR A 216 -13.90 8.81 14.46
CA THR A 216 -13.58 7.65 15.32
C THR A 216 -12.56 6.74 14.63
N VAL A 217 -12.64 6.61 13.31
CA VAL A 217 -11.66 5.88 12.47
C VAL A 217 -10.30 6.59 12.46
N GLN A 218 -10.28 7.92 12.31
CA GLN A 218 -9.02 8.70 12.24
C GLN A 218 -8.32 8.88 13.60
N SER A 219 -9.07 9.03 14.67
CA SER A 219 -8.52 9.29 16.01
C SER A 219 -8.13 8.04 16.78
N GLY A 220 -8.50 6.89 16.30
CA GLY A 220 -8.35 5.65 17.06
C GLY A 220 -7.20 4.80 16.57
N SER A 221 -6.23 4.69 17.27
CA SER A 221 -5.55 3.47 17.65
C SER A 221 -6.25 2.21 17.14
N ASP A 222 -5.54 1.43 16.35
CA ASP A 222 -5.86 0.04 16.00
C ASP A 222 -7.06 -0.18 15.08
N ILE A 223 -6.75 -0.36 13.80
CA ILE A 223 -7.70 -0.70 12.72
C ILE A 223 -8.52 -1.96 13.04
N SER A 224 -8.01 -2.85 13.90
CA SER A 224 -8.73 -4.04 14.34
C SER A 224 -9.97 -3.75 15.22
N GLN A 225 -10.04 -2.59 15.81
CA GLN A 225 -11.21 -2.16 16.61
C GLN A 225 -12.33 -1.51 15.78
N LEU A 226 -12.05 -1.15 14.53
CA LEU A 226 -13.02 -0.49 13.66
C LEU A 226 -14.15 -1.43 13.21
N THR A 227 -13.86 -2.72 13.10
CA THR A 227 -14.85 -3.73 12.73
C THR A 227 -15.81 -4.09 13.86
N SER A 228 -15.47 -3.74 15.12
CA SER A 228 -16.27 -4.19 16.26
C SER A 228 -17.19 -3.13 16.89
N ASN A 229 -16.99 -1.84 16.69
CA ASN A 229 -17.60 -0.88 17.61
C ASN A 229 -18.60 0.13 17.05
N ALA A 230 -18.52 0.57 15.82
CA ALA A 230 -19.36 1.71 15.40
C ALA A 230 -20.48 1.35 14.42
N TRP A 231 -20.26 0.38 13.59
CA TRP A 231 -21.12 0.15 12.43
C TRP A 231 -22.16 -0.94 12.62
N TYR A 232 -21.99 -1.81 13.63
CA TYR A 232 -22.84 -2.97 13.87
C TYR A 232 -23.89 -2.78 14.96
N LYS A 233 -23.96 -1.62 15.60
CA LYS A 233 -24.90 -1.37 16.72
C LYS A 233 -25.89 -0.21 16.49
N ALA A 234 -26.03 0.28 15.27
CA ALA A 234 -27.07 1.27 14.96
C ALA A 234 -28.15 0.68 14.07
#